data_231f218198163429ec5376229a3f7121
#
_entry.id   231f218198163429ec5376229a3f7121
#
_cell.length_a   1.000
_cell.length_b   1.000
_cell.length_c   1.000
_cell.angle_alpha   90.00
_cell.angle_beta   90.00
_cell.angle_gamma   90.00
#
_symmetry.space_group_name_H-M   'P 1'
#
loop_
_entity.id
_entity.type
_entity.pdbx_description
1 polymer ?
#
loop_
_entity_poly.entity_id
_entity_poly.type
_entity_poly.pdbx_seq_one_letter_code
_entity_poly.pdbx_strand_id
1 'polypeptide(L)'
;MVTKVVDLRSDTVTKPSEAMRAAMAAAEVDDDVLGADPTAQRFEAEMARIMGKEAALFVPSGTMGNLVSVLAHCDTRGSEVILGDNSHIHIYENGGISTLGGVHPRTVPNNPDGTMDVDKIVAAIRHRDGAMYYPTTRLICLENTHGNTGGKCLSVEYTDKVGEVAQSHGLKLHIDGARIFNASVVSSV
;
A
#
# COMPACT_ATOMS: atom_id res chain seq x y z
N MET A 1 18.06 -24.34 30.52
CA MET A 1 16.76 -23.73 30.20
C MET A 1 16.96 -22.85 28.97
N VAL A 2 16.30 -23.13 27.90
CA VAL A 2 16.32 -22.22 26.73
C VAL A 2 15.45 -21.02 27.09
N THR A 3 16.06 -19.87 27.29
CA THR A 3 15.34 -18.62 27.54
C THR A 3 14.56 -18.26 26.27
N LYS A 4 13.24 -18.34 26.33
CA LYS A 4 12.40 -17.92 25.20
C LYS A 4 12.54 -16.40 25.03
N VAL A 5 13.24 -15.98 23.99
CA VAL A 5 13.38 -14.57 23.65
C VAL A 5 12.10 -14.10 22.97
N VAL A 6 11.50 -13.03 23.48
CA VAL A 6 10.40 -12.31 22.83
C VAL A 6 10.99 -11.12 22.10
N ASP A 7 10.89 -11.11 20.78
CA ASP A 7 11.42 -10.04 19.93
C ASP A 7 10.24 -9.17 19.42
N LEU A 8 10.22 -7.91 19.85
CA LEU A 8 9.18 -6.94 19.50
C LEU A 8 9.69 -5.82 18.57
N ARG A 9 10.85 -5.99 17.94
CA ARG A 9 11.44 -4.97 17.06
C ARG A 9 10.63 -4.74 15.79
N SER A 10 10.15 -5.81 15.16
CA SER A 10 9.38 -5.77 13.92
C SER A 10 8.74 -7.13 13.65
N ASP A 11 7.59 -7.16 13.00
CA ASP A 11 6.96 -8.38 12.49
C ASP A 11 7.81 -9.07 11.41
N THR A 12 8.70 -8.35 10.76
CA THR A 12 9.64 -8.89 9.76
C THR A 12 10.62 -9.93 10.32
N VAL A 13 10.80 -10.00 11.65
CA VAL A 13 11.63 -11.05 12.30
C VAL A 13 10.88 -12.36 12.52
N THR A 14 9.58 -12.40 12.26
CA THR A 14 8.78 -13.62 12.38
C THR A 14 9.20 -14.66 11.35
N LYS A 15 9.02 -15.93 11.71
CA LYS A 15 9.41 -17.06 10.87
C LYS A 15 8.18 -17.92 10.59
N PRO A 16 8.13 -18.55 9.42
CA PRO A 16 7.03 -19.47 9.11
C PRO A 16 7.03 -20.65 10.10
N SER A 17 5.84 -21.07 10.51
CA SER A 17 5.64 -22.27 11.33
C SER A 17 6.01 -23.54 10.55
N GLU A 18 6.10 -24.69 11.25
CA GLU A 18 6.33 -25.97 10.59
C GLU A 18 5.24 -26.32 9.58
N ALA A 19 3.97 -26.04 9.91
CA ALA A 19 2.85 -26.23 8.99
C ALA A 19 2.96 -25.35 7.73
N MET A 20 3.37 -24.08 7.91
CA MET A 20 3.61 -23.18 6.76
C MET A 20 4.75 -23.70 5.88
N ARG A 21 5.84 -24.20 6.49
CA ARG A 21 6.98 -24.78 5.73
C ARG A 21 6.56 -26.03 4.96
N ALA A 22 5.76 -26.89 5.57
CA ALA A 22 5.22 -28.09 4.91
C ALA A 22 4.31 -27.71 3.73
N ALA A 23 3.45 -26.71 3.90
CA ALA A 23 2.59 -26.20 2.84
C ALA A 23 3.42 -25.63 1.67
N MET A 24 4.46 -24.85 1.96
CA MET A 24 5.38 -24.35 0.92
C MET A 24 6.09 -25.48 0.16
N ALA A 25 6.54 -26.52 0.88
CA ALA A 25 7.24 -27.65 0.26
C ALA A 25 6.32 -28.52 -0.60
N ALA A 26 5.02 -28.58 -0.28
CA ALA A 26 4.01 -29.37 -0.98
C ALA A 26 3.22 -28.55 -2.01
N ALA A 27 3.52 -27.26 -2.16
CA ALA A 27 2.79 -26.42 -3.11
C ALA A 27 3.00 -26.91 -4.53
N GLU A 28 1.91 -27.04 -5.26
CA GLU A 28 1.92 -27.29 -6.69
C GLU A 28 2.33 -26.02 -7.41
N VAL A 29 3.33 -26.10 -8.28
CA VAL A 29 3.87 -24.95 -9.02
C VAL A 29 3.93 -25.26 -10.50
N ASP A 30 3.72 -24.24 -11.33
CA ASP A 30 3.84 -24.33 -12.78
C ASP A 30 4.24 -22.95 -13.32
N ASP A 31 4.21 -22.77 -14.64
CA ASP A 31 4.59 -21.56 -15.34
C ASP A 31 3.56 -20.43 -15.14
N ASP A 32 3.88 -19.50 -14.24
CA ASP A 32 3.05 -18.33 -13.97
C ASP A 32 3.04 -17.32 -15.13
N VAL A 33 4.06 -17.30 -15.97
CA VAL A 33 4.10 -16.43 -17.16
C VAL A 33 2.99 -16.80 -18.14
N LEU A 34 2.69 -18.08 -18.25
CA LEU A 34 1.56 -18.59 -19.06
C LEU A 34 0.25 -18.66 -18.26
N GLY A 35 0.26 -18.22 -17.02
CA GLY A 35 -0.90 -18.29 -16.13
C GLY A 35 -1.28 -19.73 -15.80
N ALA A 36 -0.29 -20.63 -15.68
CA ALA A 36 -0.52 -22.05 -15.43
C ALA A 36 -0.26 -22.45 -13.96
N ASP A 37 0.35 -21.58 -13.13
CA ASP A 37 0.62 -21.88 -11.71
C ASP A 37 -0.68 -21.92 -10.89
N PRO A 38 -1.11 -23.14 -10.43
CA PRO A 38 -2.39 -23.27 -9.75
C PRO A 38 -2.38 -22.69 -8.33
N THR A 39 -1.21 -22.56 -7.70
CA THR A 39 -1.08 -21.99 -6.37
C THR A 39 -1.18 -20.48 -6.43
N ALA A 40 -0.52 -19.82 -7.39
CA ALA A 40 -0.63 -18.39 -7.63
C ALA A 40 -2.09 -18.01 -7.96
N GLN A 41 -2.72 -18.71 -8.91
CA GLN A 41 -4.11 -18.44 -9.30
C GLN A 41 -5.09 -18.55 -8.13
N ARG A 42 -5.00 -19.61 -7.32
CA ARG A 42 -5.88 -19.78 -6.13
C ARG A 42 -5.65 -18.69 -5.11
N PHE A 43 -4.39 -18.31 -4.89
CA PHE A 43 -4.05 -17.25 -3.95
C PHE A 43 -4.59 -15.90 -4.39
N GLU A 44 -4.39 -15.51 -5.63
CA GLU A 44 -4.89 -14.27 -6.20
C GLU A 44 -6.42 -14.20 -6.16
N ALA A 45 -7.11 -15.26 -6.58
CA ALA A 45 -8.56 -15.34 -6.52
C ALA A 45 -9.10 -15.21 -5.09
N GLU A 46 -8.47 -15.87 -4.12
CA GLU A 46 -8.87 -15.79 -2.71
C GLU A 46 -8.61 -14.40 -2.13
N MET A 47 -7.47 -13.77 -2.45
CA MET A 47 -7.18 -12.42 -1.99
C MET A 47 -8.12 -11.39 -2.60
N ALA A 48 -8.45 -11.51 -3.88
CA ALA A 48 -9.45 -10.67 -4.52
C ALA A 48 -10.82 -10.79 -3.81
N ARG A 49 -11.23 -12.03 -3.50
CA ARG A 49 -12.48 -12.31 -2.77
C ARG A 49 -12.47 -11.70 -1.36
N ILE A 50 -11.40 -11.91 -0.58
CA ILE A 50 -11.28 -11.38 0.80
C ILE A 50 -11.33 -9.86 0.79
N MET A 51 -10.63 -9.23 -0.15
CA MET A 51 -10.55 -7.77 -0.24
C MET A 51 -11.74 -7.13 -0.98
N GLY A 52 -12.70 -7.94 -1.47
CA GLY A 52 -13.84 -7.44 -2.24
C GLY A 52 -13.43 -6.69 -3.52
N LYS A 53 -12.35 -7.13 -4.17
CA LYS A 53 -11.81 -6.55 -5.39
C LYS A 53 -12.02 -7.46 -6.58
N GLU A 54 -11.97 -6.88 -7.80
CA GLU A 54 -12.16 -7.64 -9.05
C GLU A 54 -11.00 -8.58 -9.36
N ALA A 55 -9.79 -8.25 -8.92
CA ALA A 55 -8.59 -9.05 -9.15
C ALA A 55 -7.52 -8.79 -8.08
N ALA A 56 -6.54 -9.66 -8.02
CA ALA A 56 -5.32 -9.48 -7.25
C ALA A 56 -4.12 -9.93 -8.09
N LEU A 57 -2.94 -9.45 -7.73
CA LEU A 57 -1.68 -9.83 -8.34
C LEU A 57 -0.69 -10.20 -7.24
N PHE A 58 -0.12 -11.41 -7.32
CA PHE A 58 0.98 -11.80 -6.44
C PHE A 58 2.27 -11.12 -6.86
N VAL A 59 2.97 -10.53 -5.89
CA VAL A 59 4.28 -9.91 -6.08
C VAL A 59 5.23 -10.34 -4.96
N PRO A 60 6.55 -10.39 -5.21
CA PRO A 60 7.53 -10.94 -4.26
C PRO A 60 7.77 -10.05 -3.02
N SER A 61 7.30 -8.80 -3.04
CA SER A 61 7.46 -7.89 -1.89
C SER A 61 6.40 -6.80 -1.88
N GLY A 62 6.10 -6.25 -0.68
CA GLY A 62 5.23 -5.09 -0.52
C GLY A 62 5.77 -3.85 -1.25
N THR A 63 7.08 -3.65 -1.23
CA THR A 63 7.74 -2.56 -2.00
C THR A 63 7.43 -2.64 -3.49
N MET A 64 7.48 -3.85 -4.07
CA MET A 64 7.08 -4.04 -5.46
C MET A 64 5.58 -3.79 -5.65
N GLY A 65 4.75 -4.24 -4.70
CA GLY A 65 3.31 -3.99 -4.72
C GLY A 65 2.98 -2.50 -4.74
N ASN A 66 3.60 -1.72 -3.87
CA ASN A 66 3.46 -0.27 -3.84
C ASN A 66 3.91 0.39 -5.14
N LEU A 67 5.09 0.01 -5.63
CA LEU A 67 5.62 0.56 -6.88
C LEU A 67 4.69 0.27 -8.07
N VAL A 68 4.26 -0.98 -8.25
CA VAL A 68 3.34 -1.39 -9.32
C VAL A 68 2.02 -0.64 -9.22
N SER A 69 1.46 -0.51 -8.01
CA SER A 69 0.20 0.21 -7.78
C SER A 69 0.33 1.69 -8.14
N VAL A 70 1.42 2.35 -7.72
CA VAL A 70 1.67 3.75 -8.08
C VAL A 70 1.82 3.90 -9.59
N LEU A 71 2.57 3.02 -10.25
CA LEU A 71 2.76 3.06 -11.70
C LEU A 71 1.45 2.85 -12.47
N ALA A 72 0.61 1.92 -12.01
CA ALA A 72 -0.69 1.63 -12.65
C ALA A 72 -1.64 2.84 -12.60
N HIS A 73 -1.56 3.66 -11.57
CA HIS A 73 -2.40 4.86 -11.42
C HIS A 73 -1.73 6.15 -11.95
N CYS A 74 -0.41 6.15 -12.08
CA CYS A 74 0.40 7.28 -12.52
C CYS A 74 1.12 6.95 -13.84
N ASP A 75 0.39 6.45 -14.81
CA ASP A 75 0.87 5.93 -16.10
C ASP A 75 1.34 7.02 -17.09
N THR A 76 1.09 8.27 -16.76
CA THR A 76 1.43 9.41 -17.61
C THR A 76 2.60 10.21 -17.03
N ARG A 77 3.56 10.60 -17.87
CA ARG A 77 4.66 11.48 -17.45
C ARG A 77 4.14 12.79 -16.88
N GLY A 78 4.76 13.25 -15.79
CA GLY A 78 4.31 14.41 -15.04
C GLY A 78 3.17 14.11 -14.07
N SER A 79 2.95 12.84 -13.75
CA SER A 79 2.04 12.44 -12.67
C SER A 79 2.64 12.73 -11.31
N GLU A 80 1.75 13.04 -10.37
CA GLU A 80 2.07 13.31 -8.96
C GLU A 80 1.22 12.41 -8.07
N VAL A 81 1.81 11.93 -6.97
CA VAL A 81 1.14 11.20 -5.89
C VAL A 81 1.22 11.99 -4.60
N ILE A 82 0.08 12.13 -3.90
CA ILE A 82 0.03 12.68 -2.54
C ILE A 82 0.18 11.53 -1.55
N LEU A 83 1.09 11.68 -0.59
CA LEU A 83 1.36 10.67 0.44
C LEU A 83 1.88 11.34 1.73
N GLY A 84 1.83 10.60 2.83
CA GLY A 84 2.37 11.06 4.10
C GLY A 84 3.89 11.23 4.06
N ASP A 85 4.41 12.28 4.68
CA ASP A 85 5.85 12.53 4.78
C ASP A 85 6.59 11.49 5.62
N ASN A 86 5.86 10.73 6.43
CA ASN A 86 6.38 9.65 7.28
C ASN A 86 5.91 8.25 6.81
N SER A 87 5.37 8.14 5.59
CA SER A 87 4.91 6.87 5.02
C SER A 87 6.07 5.98 4.55
N HIS A 88 5.85 4.67 4.53
CA HIS A 88 6.83 3.69 4.06
C HIS A 88 7.27 3.94 2.62
N ILE A 89 6.33 4.21 1.72
CA ILE A 89 6.60 4.51 0.31
C ILE A 89 7.57 5.68 0.16
N HIS A 90 7.41 6.70 1.02
CA HIS A 90 8.27 7.90 0.95
C HIS A 90 9.67 7.66 1.51
N ILE A 91 9.77 6.95 2.65
CA ILE A 91 11.01 6.89 3.43
C ILE A 91 11.86 5.66 3.08
N TYR A 92 11.25 4.47 2.93
CA TYR A 92 11.99 3.20 2.96
C TYR A 92 12.12 2.48 1.62
N GLU A 93 11.48 2.99 0.55
CA GLU A 93 11.49 2.35 -0.76
C GLU A 93 12.49 2.96 -1.74
N ASN A 94 13.54 3.58 -1.21
CA ASN A 94 14.65 4.16 -1.98
C ASN A 94 14.21 5.13 -3.09
N GLY A 95 13.08 5.82 -2.87
CA GLY A 95 12.51 6.73 -3.87
C GLY A 95 12.07 6.05 -5.16
N GLY A 96 11.72 4.75 -5.09
CA GLY A 96 11.38 3.92 -6.26
C GLY A 96 10.32 4.52 -7.17
N ILE A 97 9.28 5.15 -6.61
CA ILE A 97 8.24 5.83 -7.40
C ILE A 97 8.79 6.95 -8.26
N SER A 98 9.86 7.62 -7.83
CA SER A 98 10.53 8.69 -8.58
C SER A 98 11.61 8.13 -9.51
N THR A 99 12.48 7.28 -9.00
CA THR A 99 13.67 6.80 -9.73
C THR A 99 13.33 5.81 -10.84
N LEU A 100 12.33 4.96 -10.63
CA LEU A 100 11.85 3.98 -11.60
C LEU A 100 10.58 4.44 -12.30
N GLY A 101 9.64 5.02 -11.53
CA GLY A 101 8.33 5.42 -12.04
C GLY A 101 8.29 6.81 -12.67
N GLY A 102 9.23 7.67 -12.37
CA GLY A 102 9.19 9.08 -12.81
C GLY A 102 7.99 9.84 -12.23
N VAL A 103 7.42 9.35 -11.10
CA VAL A 103 6.27 9.97 -10.43
C VAL A 103 6.76 10.93 -9.37
N HIS A 104 6.18 12.13 -9.34
CA HIS A 104 6.55 13.16 -8.36
C HIS A 104 5.84 12.90 -7.01
N PRO A 105 6.56 12.69 -5.90
CA PRO A 105 5.96 12.62 -4.58
C PRO A 105 5.65 14.03 -4.05
N ARG A 106 4.42 14.24 -3.62
CA ARG A 106 3.98 15.43 -2.90
C ARG A 106 3.57 15.04 -1.50
N THR A 107 4.39 15.39 -0.52
CA THR A 107 4.16 14.99 0.86
C THR A 107 3.20 15.92 1.58
N VAL A 108 2.36 15.32 2.43
CA VAL A 108 1.54 15.99 3.45
C VAL A 108 2.00 15.46 4.81
N PRO A 109 2.20 16.34 5.83
CA PRO A 109 2.62 15.88 7.15
C PRO A 109 1.66 14.84 7.74
N ASN A 110 2.23 13.73 8.24
CA ASN A 110 1.48 12.79 9.04
C ASN A 110 1.26 13.32 10.46
N ASN A 111 0.06 13.15 10.96
CA ASN A 111 -0.27 13.34 12.36
C ASN A 111 0.28 12.17 13.21
N PRO A 112 0.37 12.32 14.55
CA PRO A 112 0.83 11.25 15.43
C PRO A 112 -0.01 9.97 15.41
N ASP A 113 -1.23 10.04 14.89
CA ASP A 113 -2.16 8.91 14.72
C ASP A 113 -2.05 8.23 13.33
N GLY A 114 -1.13 8.69 12.48
CA GLY A 114 -0.91 8.16 11.13
C GLY A 114 -1.77 8.82 10.05
N THR A 115 -2.76 9.63 10.41
CA THR A 115 -3.58 10.36 9.45
C THR A 115 -2.80 11.50 8.78
N MET A 116 -3.28 11.96 7.65
CA MET A 116 -2.98 13.26 7.07
C MET A 116 -4.19 14.17 7.24
N ASP A 117 -3.97 15.45 7.50
CA ASP A 117 -5.04 16.44 7.55
C ASP A 117 -5.74 16.51 6.17
N VAL A 118 -7.06 16.28 6.16
CA VAL A 118 -7.84 16.20 4.90
C VAL A 118 -7.81 17.54 4.15
N ASP A 119 -7.85 18.66 4.86
CA ASP A 119 -7.80 19.99 4.22
C ASP A 119 -6.43 20.22 3.57
N LYS A 120 -5.36 19.68 4.17
CA LYS A 120 -4.01 19.72 3.56
C LYS A 120 -3.89 18.80 2.37
N ILE A 121 -4.55 17.64 2.39
CA ILE A 121 -4.64 16.78 1.20
C ILE A 121 -5.30 17.53 0.07
N VAL A 122 -6.48 18.13 0.31
CA VAL A 122 -7.21 18.92 -0.69
C VAL A 122 -6.36 20.09 -1.22
N ALA A 123 -5.71 20.85 -0.33
CA ALA A 123 -4.83 21.95 -0.72
C ALA A 123 -3.58 21.50 -1.52
N ALA A 124 -3.19 20.24 -1.38
CA ALA A 124 -2.07 19.67 -2.13
C ALA A 124 -2.45 19.24 -3.56
N ILE A 125 -3.73 19.06 -3.87
CA ILE A 125 -4.19 18.57 -5.18
C ILE A 125 -3.87 19.60 -6.27
N ARG A 126 -3.28 19.13 -7.36
CA ARG A 126 -2.96 19.93 -8.55
C ARG A 126 -3.70 19.37 -9.75
N HIS A 127 -4.55 20.19 -10.35
CA HIS A 127 -5.22 19.89 -11.61
C HIS A 127 -4.45 20.46 -12.80
N ARG A 128 -4.62 19.87 -13.97
CA ARG A 128 -3.97 20.34 -15.19
C ARG A 128 -4.79 21.49 -15.82
N ASP A 129 -4.92 22.59 -15.12
CA ASP A 129 -5.70 23.77 -15.56
C ASP A 129 -4.90 24.66 -16.52
N GLY A 130 -4.22 24.06 -17.50
CA GLY A 130 -3.40 24.79 -18.47
C GLY A 130 -1.98 25.13 -17.99
N ALA A 131 -1.65 24.87 -16.73
CA ALA A 131 -0.32 25.10 -16.20
C ALA A 131 0.61 23.94 -16.52
N MET A 132 1.43 24.09 -17.58
CA MET A 132 2.36 23.04 -18.04
C MET A 132 3.56 22.84 -17.11
N TYR A 133 3.75 23.67 -16.11
CA TYR A 133 4.92 23.64 -15.21
C TYR A 133 4.66 22.93 -13.87
N TYR A 134 3.43 22.44 -13.64
CA TYR A 134 3.13 21.61 -12.47
C TYR A 134 2.88 20.16 -12.89
N PRO A 135 3.34 19.19 -12.06
CA PRO A 135 2.84 17.82 -12.20
C PRO A 135 1.34 17.78 -11.86
N THR A 136 0.66 16.79 -12.42
CA THR A 136 -0.78 16.57 -12.18
C THR A 136 -0.96 15.49 -11.12
N THR A 137 -1.70 15.78 -10.06
CA THR A 137 -2.06 14.79 -9.05
C THR A 137 -2.96 13.72 -9.66
N ARG A 138 -2.63 12.45 -9.43
CA ARG A 138 -3.36 11.27 -9.93
C ARG A 138 -3.81 10.35 -8.81
N LEU A 139 -3.07 10.32 -7.72
CA LEU A 139 -3.18 9.30 -6.70
C LEU A 139 -3.00 9.91 -5.31
N ILE A 140 -3.75 9.40 -4.34
CA ILE A 140 -3.51 9.60 -2.90
C ILE A 140 -3.12 8.23 -2.32
N CYS A 141 -2.06 8.18 -1.51
CA CYS A 141 -1.64 6.97 -0.80
C CYS A 141 -1.83 7.13 0.70
N LEU A 142 -2.46 6.15 1.33
CA LEU A 142 -2.55 5.96 2.77
C LEU A 142 -1.74 4.74 3.19
N GLU A 143 -1.41 4.63 4.48
CA GLU A 143 -0.74 3.46 5.06
C GLU A 143 -1.53 2.95 6.27
N ASN A 144 -1.92 1.67 6.28
CA ASN A 144 -2.70 1.07 7.35
C ASN A 144 -2.26 -0.41 7.61
N THR A 145 -1.75 -0.75 8.84
CA THR A 145 -1.47 0.17 9.94
C THR A 145 -0.24 1.03 9.63
N HIS A 146 -0.18 2.26 10.16
CA HIS A 146 0.93 3.17 9.88
C HIS A 146 2.17 2.79 10.72
N GLY A 147 3.21 2.28 10.08
CA GLY A 147 4.38 1.71 10.75
C GLY A 147 5.12 2.71 11.63
N ASN A 148 5.45 3.87 11.07
CA ASN A 148 6.27 4.89 11.76
C ASN A 148 5.53 5.66 12.86
N THR A 149 4.22 5.50 12.99
CA THR A 149 3.44 6.06 14.11
C THR A 149 3.13 5.02 15.20
N GLY A 150 3.91 3.92 15.23
CA GLY A 150 3.77 2.86 16.23
C GLY A 150 2.63 1.87 15.90
N GLY A 151 2.33 1.68 14.63
CA GLY A 151 1.30 0.74 14.17
C GLY A 151 -0.13 1.25 14.38
N LYS A 152 -0.33 2.55 14.36
CA LYS A 152 -1.67 3.16 14.46
C LYS A 152 -2.56 2.70 13.31
N CYS A 153 -3.82 2.41 13.64
CA CYS A 153 -4.85 2.05 12.67
C CYS A 153 -5.59 3.30 12.22
N LEU A 154 -5.71 3.49 10.92
CA LEU A 154 -6.62 4.48 10.35
C LEU A 154 -8.06 3.94 10.50
N SER A 155 -8.98 4.80 10.90
CA SER A 155 -10.39 4.41 10.98
C SER A 155 -11.02 4.27 9.59
N VAL A 156 -12.11 3.52 9.51
CA VAL A 156 -12.91 3.39 8.29
C VAL A 156 -13.43 4.76 7.85
N GLU A 157 -13.98 5.54 8.79
CA GLU A 157 -14.53 6.87 8.53
C GLU A 157 -13.49 7.83 7.93
N TYR A 158 -12.25 7.78 8.44
CA TYR A 158 -11.17 8.58 7.88
C TYR A 158 -10.79 8.12 6.48
N THR A 159 -10.68 6.81 6.28
CA THR A 159 -10.34 6.22 4.99
C THR A 159 -11.41 6.54 3.94
N ASP A 160 -12.68 6.42 4.30
CA ASP A 160 -13.82 6.77 3.45
C ASP A 160 -13.81 8.27 3.10
N LYS A 161 -13.56 9.14 4.07
CA LYS A 161 -13.46 10.58 3.83
C LYS A 161 -12.35 10.95 2.84
N VAL A 162 -11.19 10.29 2.93
CA VAL A 162 -10.12 10.48 1.92
C VAL A 162 -10.53 9.88 0.57
N GLY A 163 -11.25 8.77 0.57
CA GLY A 163 -11.84 8.17 -0.63
C GLY A 163 -12.80 9.11 -1.35
N GLU A 164 -13.70 9.78 -0.60
CA GLU A 164 -14.61 10.79 -1.13
C GLU A 164 -13.86 11.98 -1.74
N VAL A 165 -12.80 12.46 -1.09
CA VAL A 165 -11.92 13.49 -1.66
C VAL A 165 -11.30 13.01 -2.96
N ALA A 166 -10.73 11.81 -2.98
CA ALA A 166 -10.14 11.26 -4.19
C ALA A 166 -11.18 11.19 -5.32
N GLN A 167 -12.35 10.65 -5.04
CA GLN A 167 -13.44 10.52 -6.02
C GLN A 167 -13.91 11.89 -6.55
N SER A 168 -14.15 12.86 -5.67
CA SER A 168 -14.64 14.20 -6.06
C SER A 168 -13.65 14.97 -6.93
N HIS A 169 -12.36 14.66 -6.83
CA HIS A 169 -11.29 15.26 -7.63
C HIS A 169 -10.82 14.38 -8.80
N GLY A 170 -11.49 13.23 -9.06
CA GLY A 170 -11.12 12.31 -10.13
C GLY A 170 -9.79 11.60 -9.92
N LEU A 171 -9.35 11.48 -8.66
CA LEU A 171 -8.12 10.82 -8.26
C LEU A 171 -8.38 9.36 -7.89
N LYS A 172 -7.31 8.58 -7.80
CA LYS A 172 -7.33 7.23 -7.25
C LYS A 172 -6.86 7.24 -5.79
N LEU A 173 -7.25 6.19 -5.04
CA LEU A 173 -6.78 5.95 -3.68
C LEU A 173 -6.07 4.60 -3.64
N HIS A 174 -4.84 4.59 -3.13
CA HIS A 174 -4.06 3.40 -2.80
C HIS A 174 -3.88 3.31 -1.30
N ILE A 175 -3.98 2.11 -0.75
CA ILE A 175 -3.67 1.83 0.65
C ILE A 175 -2.50 0.86 0.68
N ASP A 176 -1.36 1.32 1.22
CA ASP A 176 -0.31 0.40 1.67
C ASP A 176 -0.84 -0.36 2.89
N GLY A 177 -1.32 -1.55 2.61
CA GLY A 177 -1.96 -2.43 3.57
C GLY A 177 -1.03 -3.51 4.12
N ALA A 178 0.27 -3.24 4.29
CA ALA A 178 1.23 -4.23 4.76
C ALA A 178 0.77 -4.96 6.04
N ARG A 179 -0.05 -4.29 6.86
CA ARG A 179 -0.64 -4.87 8.09
C ARG A 179 -2.15 -4.66 8.16
N ILE A 180 -2.82 -4.68 7.00
CA ILE A 180 -4.27 -4.39 6.91
C ILE A 180 -5.11 -5.38 7.73
N PHE A 181 -4.73 -6.65 7.79
CA PHE A 181 -5.42 -7.63 8.62
C PHE A 181 -5.34 -7.33 10.12
N ASN A 182 -4.24 -6.72 10.59
CA ASN A 182 -4.14 -6.26 11.97
C ASN A 182 -5.09 -5.08 12.21
N ALA A 183 -5.18 -4.15 11.26
CA ALA A 183 -6.12 -3.04 11.33
C ALA A 183 -7.57 -3.53 11.35
N SER A 184 -7.93 -4.50 10.50
CA SER A 184 -9.26 -5.12 10.45
C SER A 184 -9.66 -5.71 11.81
N VAL A 185 -8.77 -6.47 12.46
CA VAL A 185 -9.03 -7.04 13.80
C VAL A 185 -9.29 -5.95 14.85
N VAL A 186 -8.50 -4.87 14.82
CA VAL A 186 -8.66 -3.75 15.79
C VAL A 186 -9.95 -2.97 15.52
N SER A 187 -10.29 -2.76 14.26
CA SER A 187 -11.47 -2.00 13.85
C SER A 187 -12.77 -2.84 13.85
N SER A 188 -12.66 -4.14 14.09
CA SER A 188 -13.79 -5.09 14.08
C SER A 188 -14.55 -5.12 12.74
N VAL A 189 -13.83 -5.02 11.63
CA VAL A 189 -14.32 -5.05 10.25
C VAL A 189 -13.66 -6.16 9.45
#